data_8b5f687b0360c93a9e18ae4b4bd5f36d
#
_entry.id   8b5f687b0360c93a9e18ae4b4bd5f36d
#
_cell.length_a   1.000
_cell.length_b   1.000
_cell.length_c   1.000
_cell.angle_alpha   90.00
_cell.angle_beta   90.00
_cell.angle_gamma   90.00
#
_symmetry.space_group_name_H-M   'P 1'
#
loop_
_entity.id
_entity.type
_entity.pdbx_description
1 polymer ?
#
loop_
_entity_poly.entity_id
_entity_poly.type
_entity_poly.pdbx_seq_one_letter_code
_entity_poly.pdbx_strand_id
1 'polypeptide(L)'
;MFAVNYIKNSCCANHAICTKKENLIIENTEITNYLNSISYSDTLPFIPPIDFGKVIKVYDGDTITIAAKLPNTLGPIYRFSVRLLGIDSPEIKGSTFKEKELAIISRNILSQHIMGKIVYLRNVSMEKYGRILADVYLGDLHVNDWMIKNGYAIPYDGGTKHRPSAWDNDSV
;
A
#
# COMPACT_ATOMS: atom_id res chain seq x y z
N MET A 1 -17.93 -38.72 -52.09
CA MET A 1 -19.32 -38.38 -51.72
C MET A 1 -19.50 -38.76 -50.26
N PHE A 2 -19.12 -37.87 -49.32
CA PHE A 2 -19.22 -38.13 -47.88
C PHE A 2 -20.30 -37.22 -47.31
N ALA A 3 -21.31 -37.84 -46.75
CA ALA A 3 -22.43 -37.18 -46.12
C ALA A 3 -22.00 -36.62 -44.75
N VAL A 4 -22.17 -35.33 -44.56
CA VAL A 4 -22.06 -34.67 -43.29
C VAL A 4 -23.36 -34.85 -42.53
N ASN A 5 -23.37 -35.67 -41.49
CA ASN A 5 -24.50 -35.80 -40.59
C ASN A 5 -24.49 -34.66 -39.57
N TYR A 6 -25.53 -33.91 -39.67
CA TYR A 6 -25.90 -32.77 -38.85
C TYR A 6 -26.44 -33.24 -37.48
N ILE A 7 -25.76 -32.91 -36.42
CA ILE A 7 -26.32 -33.06 -35.07
C ILE A 7 -27.05 -31.74 -34.71
N LYS A 8 -28.36 -31.74 -34.91
CA LYS A 8 -29.26 -30.77 -34.29
C LYS A 8 -29.75 -31.37 -32.98
N ASN A 9 -29.50 -30.70 -31.87
CA ASN A 9 -30.35 -30.46 -30.71
C ASN A 9 -29.56 -30.42 -29.42
N SER A 10 -29.23 -29.23 -28.99
CA SER A 10 -29.23 -28.84 -27.56
C SER A 10 -28.87 -27.35 -27.48
N CYS A 11 -29.81 -26.47 -27.75
CA CYS A 11 -29.44 -25.08 -27.99
C CYS A 11 -30.34 -24.05 -27.31
N CYS A 12 -30.64 -24.23 -26.02
CA CYS A 12 -31.25 -23.08 -25.29
C CYS A 12 -30.46 -22.69 -24.04
N ALA A 13 -29.75 -23.61 -23.37
CA ALA A 13 -28.88 -23.27 -22.23
C ALA A 13 -27.47 -22.75 -22.66
N ASN A 14 -27.03 -23.12 -23.86
CA ASN A 14 -25.71 -22.75 -24.38
C ASN A 14 -25.62 -21.36 -25.00
N HIS A 15 -26.74 -20.75 -25.36
CA HIS A 15 -26.73 -19.46 -26.10
C HIS A 15 -26.29 -18.30 -25.19
N ALA A 16 -26.75 -18.26 -23.92
CA ALA A 16 -26.34 -17.23 -22.97
C ALA A 16 -24.88 -17.38 -22.48
N ILE A 17 -24.37 -18.61 -22.46
CA ILE A 17 -22.97 -18.88 -22.10
C ILE A 17 -22.06 -18.60 -23.29
N CYS A 18 -22.51 -18.91 -24.53
CA CYS A 18 -21.77 -18.64 -25.77
C CYS A 18 -21.63 -17.13 -26.01
N THR A 19 -22.70 -16.37 -25.88
CA THR A 19 -22.69 -14.90 -26.05
C THR A 19 -21.84 -14.21 -24.97
N LYS A 20 -21.85 -14.69 -23.72
CA LYS A 20 -20.95 -14.18 -22.69
C LYS A 20 -19.47 -14.44 -23.00
N LYS A 21 -19.15 -15.61 -23.52
CA LYS A 21 -17.78 -15.98 -23.89
C LYS A 21 -17.28 -15.20 -25.11
N GLU A 22 -18.12 -15.01 -26.09
CA GLU A 22 -17.84 -14.20 -27.30
C GLU A 22 -17.62 -12.73 -26.94
N ASN A 23 -18.50 -12.14 -26.12
CA ASN A 23 -18.33 -10.76 -25.62
C ASN A 23 -17.04 -10.59 -24.82
N LEU A 24 -16.69 -11.55 -23.96
CA LEU A 24 -15.43 -11.52 -23.19
C LEU A 24 -14.19 -11.61 -24.10
N ILE A 25 -14.25 -12.39 -25.18
CA ILE A 25 -13.16 -12.51 -26.16
C ILE A 25 -13.00 -11.20 -26.94
N ILE A 26 -14.09 -10.59 -27.38
CA ILE A 26 -14.08 -9.32 -28.09
C ILE A 26 -13.53 -8.21 -27.21
N GLU A 27 -14.02 -8.09 -25.99
CA GLU A 27 -13.54 -7.11 -25.00
C GLU A 27 -12.04 -7.27 -24.70
N ASN A 28 -11.57 -8.51 -24.54
CA ASN A 28 -10.15 -8.78 -24.33
C ASN A 28 -9.31 -8.43 -25.57
N THR A 29 -9.84 -8.60 -26.78
CA THR A 29 -9.13 -8.26 -28.03
C THR A 29 -9.00 -6.74 -28.18
N GLU A 30 -10.06 -5.99 -27.90
CA GLU A 30 -10.04 -4.52 -27.92
C GLU A 30 -9.07 -3.94 -26.90
N ILE A 31 -9.11 -4.44 -25.65
CA ILE A 31 -8.16 -4.06 -24.60
C ILE A 31 -6.72 -4.40 -25.03
N THR A 32 -6.49 -5.58 -25.59
CA THR A 32 -5.16 -5.98 -26.04
C THR A 32 -4.64 -5.08 -27.15
N ASN A 33 -5.48 -4.73 -28.13
CA ASN A 33 -5.10 -3.81 -29.20
C ASN A 33 -4.79 -2.41 -28.67
N TYR A 34 -5.59 -1.92 -27.73
CA TYR A 34 -5.32 -0.65 -27.05
C TYR A 34 -4.00 -0.68 -26.30
N LEU A 35 -3.75 -1.71 -25.48
CA LEU A 35 -2.51 -1.84 -24.71
C LEU A 35 -1.25 -1.91 -25.59
N ASN A 36 -1.34 -2.50 -26.80
CA ASN A 36 -0.22 -2.54 -27.74
C ASN A 36 0.17 -1.14 -28.27
N SER A 37 -0.70 -0.14 -28.17
CA SER A 37 -0.42 1.23 -28.58
C SER A 37 0.11 2.12 -27.45
N ILE A 38 0.08 1.63 -26.19
CA ILE A 38 0.45 2.40 -25.01
C ILE A 38 1.97 2.42 -24.81
N SER A 39 2.52 3.60 -24.57
CA SER A 39 3.91 3.82 -24.14
C SER A 39 3.99 4.18 -22.65
N TYR A 40 5.18 4.24 -22.09
CA TYR A 40 5.38 4.61 -20.68
C TYR A 40 4.79 5.98 -20.34
N SER A 41 4.90 6.95 -21.24
CA SER A 41 4.38 8.32 -21.04
C SER A 41 2.85 8.39 -21.00
N ASP A 42 2.16 7.36 -21.51
CA ASP A 42 0.71 7.29 -21.55
C ASP A 42 0.12 6.67 -20.27
N THR A 43 0.97 6.29 -19.31
CA THR A 43 0.58 5.63 -18.08
C THR A 43 0.82 6.48 -16.84
N LEU A 44 0.03 6.25 -15.81
CA LEU A 44 0.21 6.86 -14.48
C LEU A 44 0.53 5.79 -13.45
N PRO A 45 1.36 6.11 -12.42
CA PRO A 45 1.56 5.23 -11.29
C PRO A 45 0.22 4.96 -10.57
N PHE A 46 -0.03 3.72 -10.21
CA PHE A 46 -1.23 3.41 -9.44
C PHE A 46 -1.05 3.83 -7.97
N ILE A 47 -1.91 4.72 -7.50
CA ILE A 47 -2.03 5.08 -6.09
C ILE A 47 -3.32 4.45 -5.59
N PRO A 48 -3.27 3.53 -4.59
CA PRO A 48 -4.48 2.93 -4.05
C PRO A 48 -5.44 4.01 -3.51
N PRO A 49 -6.70 4.06 -3.96
CA PRO A 49 -7.67 5.08 -3.53
C PRO A 49 -8.24 4.72 -2.16
N ILE A 50 -7.41 4.75 -1.11
CA ILE A 50 -7.79 4.43 0.26
C ILE A 50 -7.53 5.62 1.16
N ASP A 51 -8.52 5.98 1.96
CA ASP A 51 -8.49 7.12 2.87
C ASP A 51 -8.36 6.71 4.34
N PHE A 52 -8.57 5.42 4.65
CA PHE A 52 -8.49 4.89 6.01
C PHE A 52 -8.29 3.37 6.03
N GLY A 53 -7.86 2.87 7.19
CA GLY A 53 -7.73 1.43 7.43
C GLY A 53 -7.45 1.10 8.89
N LYS A 54 -7.62 -0.17 9.25
CA LYS A 54 -7.27 -0.67 10.58
C LYS A 54 -5.78 -1.00 10.61
N VAL A 55 -5.05 -0.45 11.56
CA VAL A 55 -3.66 -0.83 11.81
C VAL A 55 -3.58 -2.26 12.31
N ILE A 56 -2.90 -3.13 11.56
CA ILE A 56 -2.76 -4.57 11.87
C ILE A 56 -1.32 -4.97 12.18
N LYS A 57 -0.36 -4.08 11.91
CA LYS A 57 1.06 -4.27 12.25
C LYS A 57 1.76 -2.92 12.30
N VAL A 58 2.69 -2.77 13.24
CA VAL A 58 3.69 -1.71 13.25
C VAL A 58 5.05 -2.38 13.03
N TYR A 59 5.76 -1.98 11.97
CA TYR A 59 7.04 -2.59 11.61
C TYR A 59 8.20 -1.91 12.35
N ASP A 60 8.25 -0.58 12.29
CA ASP A 60 9.19 0.30 12.99
C ASP A 60 8.49 1.62 13.36
N GLY A 61 9.25 2.66 13.74
CA GLY A 61 8.68 3.94 14.19
C GLY A 61 8.05 4.80 13.08
N ASP A 62 8.20 4.43 11.81
CA ASP A 62 7.66 5.19 10.67
C ASP A 62 6.94 4.33 9.62
N THR A 63 6.81 3.03 9.86
CA THR A 63 6.19 2.10 8.90
C THR A 63 5.16 1.20 9.57
N ILE A 64 3.94 1.25 9.07
CA ILE A 64 2.80 0.46 9.55
C ILE A 64 2.20 -0.38 8.42
N THR A 65 1.40 -1.37 8.79
CA THR A 65 0.54 -2.09 7.84
C THR A 65 -0.91 -1.89 8.25
N ILE A 66 -1.73 -1.46 7.31
CA ILE A 66 -3.17 -1.32 7.50
C ILE A 66 -3.94 -2.36 6.71
N ALA A 67 -5.09 -2.76 7.23
CA ALA A 67 -6.11 -3.50 6.50
C ALA A 67 -7.16 -2.51 6.00
N ALA A 68 -7.35 -2.45 4.69
CA ALA A 68 -8.31 -1.55 4.06
C ALA A 68 -9.02 -2.24 2.88
N LYS A 69 -10.18 -1.73 2.55
CA LYS A 69 -10.96 -2.14 1.39
C LYS A 69 -10.83 -1.08 0.29
N LEU A 70 -10.65 -1.53 -0.95
CA LEU A 70 -10.75 -0.60 -2.08
C LEU A 70 -12.18 -0.10 -2.20
N PRO A 71 -12.39 1.21 -2.38
CA PRO A 71 -13.73 1.79 -2.52
C PRO A 71 -14.42 1.23 -3.78
N ASN A 72 -15.75 1.19 -3.74
CA ASN A 72 -16.60 0.77 -4.85
C ASN A 72 -16.31 -0.65 -5.41
N THR A 73 -15.69 -1.52 -4.61
CA THR A 73 -15.44 -2.92 -4.98
C THR A 73 -16.12 -3.90 -4.03
N LEU A 74 -16.53 -5.04 -4.55
CA LEU A 74 -16.96 -6.19 -3.76
C LEU A 74 -15.78 -7.07 -3.32
N GLY A 75 -14.54 -6.62 -3.62
CA GLY A 75 -13.32 -7.34 -3.34
C GLY A 75 -13.02 -7.56 -1.85
N PRO A 76 -12.01 -8.35 -1.51
CA PRO A 76 -11.59 -8.61 -0.14
C PRO A 76 -10.96 -7.37 0.51
N ILE A 77 -10.67 -7.51 1.81
CA ILE A 77 -9.82 -6.56 2.53
C ILE A 77 -8.36 -6.86 2.17
N TYR A 78 -7.62 -5.82 1.79
CA TYR A 78 -6.22 -5.91 1.42
C TYR A 78 -5.30 -5.37 2.53
N ARG A 79 -4.04 -5.77 2.50
CA ARG A 79 -2.98 -5.22 3.35
C ARG A 79 -2.18 -4.20 2.56
N PHE A 80 -2.01 -3.01 3.14
CA PHE A 80 -1.19 -1.96 2.57
C PHE A 80 -0.08 -1.59 3.55
N SER A 81 1.15 -1.54 3.06
CA SER A 81 2.27 -0.98 3.81
C SER A 81 2.25 0.53 3.65
N VAL A 82 2.24 1.25 4.76
CA VAL A 82 2.19 2.72 4.80
C VAL A 82 3.42 3.22 5.54
N ARG A 83 4.21 4.07 4.88
CA ARG A 83 5.28 4.85 5.49
C ARG A 83 4.72 6.22 5.88
N LEU A 84 4.99 6.65 7.08
CA LEU A 84 4.61 7.96 7.58
C LEU A 84 5.40 9.05 6.84
N LEU A 85 4.71 9.97 6.18
CA LEU A 85 5.29 11.04 5.39
C LEU A 85 6.04 12.04 6.29
N GLY A 86 7.17 12.55 5.82
CA GLY A 86 7.88 13.65 6.45
C GLY A 86 8.69 13.28 7.69
N ILE A 87 8.79 11.99 8.03
CA ILE A 87 9.56 11.53 9.19
C ILE A 87 10.52 10.39 8.85
N ASP A 88 11.56 10.25 9.66
CA ASP A 88 12.44 9.09 9.70
C ASP A 88 12.61 8.63 11.14
N SER A 89 12.58 7.33 11.38
CA SER A 89 12.76 6.73 12.71
C SER A 89 14.04 5.91 12.76
N PRO A 90 14.59 5.63 13.98
CA PRO A 90 15.69 4.69 14.11
C PRO A 90 15.36 3.35 13.49
N GLU A 91 16.32 2.72 12.82
CA GLU A 91 16.14 1.48 12.07
C GLU A 91 16.35 0.25 12.96
N ILE A 92 15.40 -0.72 12.95
CA ILE A 92 15.53 -1.98 13.72
C ILE A 92 16.79 -2.76 13.29
N LYS A 93 17.18 -2.62 12.01
CA LYS A 93 18.41 -3.19 11.47
C LYS A 93 19.55 -2.18 11.42
N GLY A 94 19.49 -1.16 12.26
CA GLY A 94 20.52 -0.11 12.38
C GLY A 94 21.91 -0.65 12.69
N SER A 95 22.93 0.16 12.45
CA SER A 95 24.34 -0.26 12.57
C SER A 95 24.82 -0.31 14.02
N THR A 96 24.26 0.53 14.92
CA THR A 96 24.67 0.62 16.32
C THR A 96 23.68 -0.08 17.26
N PHE A 97 24.15 -0.47 18.44
CA PHE A 97 23.28 -1.04 19.47
C PHE A 97 22.25 0.01 19.92
N LYS A 98 22.70 1.26 20.08
CA LYS A 98 21.85 2.38 20.51
C LYS A 98 20.71 2.67 19.52
N GLU A 99 21.00 2.67 18.22
CA GLU A 99 19.97 2.84 17.20
C GLU A 99 18.90 1.74 17.26
N LYS A 100 19.31 0.48 17.42
CA LYS A 100 18.38 -0.66 17.55
C LYS A 100 17.50 -0.54 18.81
N GLU A 101 18.06 -0.11 19.92
CA GLU A 101 17.30 0.14 21.14
C GLU A 101 16.25 1.23 20.94
N LEU A 102 16.65 2.37 20.37
CA LEU A 102 15.75 3.47 20.04
C LEU A 102 14.67 3.07 19.03
N ALA A 103 15.02 2.25 18.04
CA ALA A 103 14.06 1.73 17.07
C ALA A 103 12.97 0.86 17.72
N ILE A 104 13.35 0.02 18.68
CA ILE A 104 12.40 -0.78 19.45
C ILE A 104 11.47 0.10 20.28
N ILE A 105 12.03 1.15 20.92
CA ILE A 105 11.24 2.11 21.70
C ILE A 105 10.25 2.84 20.79
N SER A 106 10.72 3.42 19.70
CA SER A 106 9.91 4.16 18.73
C SER A 106 8.76 3.29 18.18
N ARG A 107 9.06 2.07 17.73
CA ARG A 107 8.06 1.10 17.27
C ARG A 107 7.04 0.76 18.34
N ASN A 108 7.47 0.48 19.57
CA ASN A 108 6.59 0.06 20.65
C ASN A 108 5.65 1.20 21.06
N ILE A 109 6.14 2.41 21.13
CA ILE A 109 5.34 3.61 21.42
C ILE A 109 4.30 3.85 20.32
N LEU A 110 4.71 3.83 19.06
CA LEU A 110 3.78 3.94 17.95
C LEU A 110 2.72 2.83 18.01
N SER A 111 3.14 1.59 18.28
CA SER A 111 2.24 0.44 18.39
C SER A 111 1.22 0.61 19.53
N GLN A 112 1.63 1.07 20.70
CA GLN A 112 0.71 1.33 21.82
C GLN A 112 -0.37 2.36 21.46
N HIS A 113 -0.01 3.35 20.63
CA HIS A 113 -0.94 4.41 20.23
C HIS A 113 -1.95 3.98 19.19
N ILE A 114 -1.53 3.23 18.16
CA ILE A 114 -2.36 3.04 16.96
C ILE A 114 -2.70 1.58 16.63
N MET A 115 -2.05 0.57 17.24
CA MET A 115 -2.33 -0.82 16.93
C MET A 115 -3.80 -1.17 17.15
N GLY A 116 -4.40 -1.83 16.18
CA GLY A 116 -5.81 -2.24 16.20
C GLY A 116 -6.83 -1.12 15.98
N LYS A 117 -6.37 0.15 15.91
CA LYS A 117 -7.25 1.31 15.69
C LYS A 117 -7.43 1.60 14.21
N ILE A 118 -8.50 2.34 13.88
CA ILE A 118 -8.72 2.92 12.56
C ILE A 118 -7.92 4.22 12.48
N VAL A 119 -7.12 4.33 11.43
CA VAL A 119 -6.38 5.55 11.08
C VAL A 119 -6.84 6.07 9.74
N TYR A 120 -6.76 7.38 9.57
CA TYR A 120 -7.06 8.07 8.32
C TYR A 120 -5.77 8.50 7.64
N LEU A 121 -5.76 8.43 6.31
CA LEU A 121 -4.62 8.80 5.47
C LEU A 121 -4.93 10.09 4.72
N ARG A 122 -3.97 11.02 4.70
CA ARG A 122 -3.99 12.24 3.87
C ARG A 122 -2.69 12.37 3.09
N ASN A 123 -2.69 13.19 2.04
CA ASN A 123 -1.53 13.42 1.18
C ASN A 123 -0.92 12.11 0.66
N VAL A 124 -1.80 11.19 0.25
CA VAL A 124 -1.43 9.82 -0.15
C VAL A 124 -0.64 9.86 -1.46
N SER A 125 0.51 9.24 -1.46
CA SER A 125 1.37 9.03 -2.62
C SER A 125 2.03 7.65 -2.57
N MET A 126 2.84 7.32 -3.58
CA MET A 126 3.60 6.06 -3.59
C MET A 126 5.09 6.35 -3.49
N GLU A 127 5.76 5.62 -2.63
CA GLU A 127 7.20 5.61 -2.53
C GLU A 127 7.82 4.67 -3.59
N LYS A 128 9.07 4.92 -3.97
CA LYS A 128 9.83 4.14 -4.97
C LYS A 128 9.90 2.63 -4.68
N TYR A 129 9.69 2.21 -3.44
CA TYR A 129 9.67 0.80 -3.04
C TYR A 129 8.27 0.18 -2.96
N GLY A 130 7.23 0.89 -3.45
CA GLY A 130 5.87 0.40 -3.51
C GLY A 130 5.08 0.48 -2.19
N ARG A 131 5.59 1.24 -1.19
CA ARG A 131 4.81 1.59 0.00
C ARG A 131 3.97 2.83 -0.27
N ILE A 132 2.81 2.89 0.36
CA ILE A 132 2.05 4.14 0.45
C ILE A 132 2.82 5.10 1.34
N LEU A 133 2.95 6.34 0.91
CA LEU A 133 3.50 7.44 1.69
C LEU A 133 2.35 8.37 2.06
N ALA A 134 2.11 8.62 3.36
CA ALA A 134 0.96 9.39 3.79
C ALA A 134 1.15 10.06 5.15
N ASP A 135 0.39 11.13 5.36
CA ASP A 135 0.09 11.64 6.69
C ASP A 135 -0.95 10.73 7.35
N VAL A 136 -0.66 10.26 8.55
CA VAL A 136 -1.50 9.32 9.32
C VAL A 136 -2.16 10.07 10.47
N TYR A 137 -3.49 9.93 10.55
CA TYR A 137 -4.29 10.57 11.59
C TYR A 137 -5.03 9.54 12.44
N LEU A 138 -5.00 9.73 13.76
CA LEU A 138 -5.85 9.01 14.71
C LEU A 138 -6.84 10.02 15.33
N GLY A 139 -8.08 10.08 14.81
CA GLY A 139 -8.96 11.21 15.08
C GLY A 139 -8.33 12.51 14.63
N ASP A 140 -8.21 13.49 15.54
CA ASP A 140 -7.58 14.78 15.26
C ASP A 140 -6.04 14.76 15.45
N LEU A 141 -5.49 13.67 15.99
CA LEU A 141 -4.06 13.57 16.21
C LEU A 141 -3.32 13.26 14.91
N HIS A 142 -2.44 14.18 14.45
CA HIS A 142 -1.47 13.91 13.40
C HIS A 142 -0.31 13.09 13.97
N VAL A 143 -0.31 11.79 13.66
CA VAL A 143 0.61 10.81 14.25
C VAL A 143 2.07 11.10 13.87
N ASN A 144 2.32 11.51 12.61
CA ASN A 144 3.65 11.83 12.12
C ASN A 144 4.30 12.95 12.95
N ASP A 145 3.61 14.08 13.12
CA ASP A 145 4.08 15.19 13.93
C ASP A 145 4.23 14.81 15.41
N TRP A 146 3.30 13.99 15.90
CA TRP A 146 3.37 13.53 17.29
C TRP A 146 4.63 12.72 17.57
N MET A 147 5.04 11.85 16.62
CA MET A 147 6.29 11.08 16.72
C MET A 147 7.52 12.00 16.78
N ILE A 148 7.57 13.06 15.96
CA ILE A 148 8.66 14.06 15.99
C ILE A 148 8.66 14.81 17.31
N LYS A 149 7.50 15.37 17.70
CA LYS A 149 7.39 16.22 18.90
C LYS A 149 7.79 15.48 20.19
N ASN A 150 7.64 14.17 20.22
CA ASN A 150 8.03 13.34 21.37
C ASN A 150 9.41 12.69 21.23
N GLY A 151 10.17 13.02 20.18
CA GLY A 151 11.55 12.55 19.99
C GLY A 151 11.67 11.08 19.54
N TYR A 152 10.60 10.48 19.04
CA TYR A 152 10.60 9.10 18.53
C TYR A 152 10.94 9.00 17.05
N ALA A 153 10.92 10.11 16.35
CA ALA A 153 11.32 10.25 14.96
C ALA A 153 11.92 11.64 14.72
N ILE A 154 12.58 11.83 13.60
CA ILE A 154 13.12 13.11 13.14
C ILE A 154 12.42 13.56 11.86
N PRO A 155 12.41 14.85 11.54
CA PRO A 155 11.94 15.34 10.24
C PRO A 155 12.79 14.75 9.10
N TYR A 156 12.12 14.40 7.99
CA TYR A 156 12.77 13.84 6.80
C TYR A 156 12.04 14.27 5.53
N ASP A 157 12.76 14.87 4.60
CA ASP A 157 12.25 15.44 3.34
C ASP A 157 12.29 14.47 2.14
N GLY A 158 12.76 13.23 2.34
CA GLY A 158 12.90 12.25 1.25
C GLY A 158 14.28 12.27 0.56
N GLY A 159 15.18 13.16 0.95
CA GLY A 159 16.53 13.28 0.40
C GLY A 159 17.52 12.26 0.98
N THR A 160 18.76 12.69 1.17
CA THR A 160 19.77 11.88 1.85
C THR A 160 19.45 11.77 3.34
N LYS A 161 19.41 10.54 3.87
CA LYS A 161 19.21 10.33 5.30
C LYS A 161 20.40 10.89 6.09
N HIS A 162 20.15 11.82 6.98
CA HIS A 162 21.11 12.33 7.95
C HIS A 162 20.83 11.69 9.29
N ARG A 163 21.68 10.74 9.69
CA ARG A 163 21.56 10.08 10.98
C ARG A 163 21.96 11.05 12.09
N PRO A 164 21.11 11.28 13.09
CA PRO A 164 21.49 12.08 14.26
C PRO A 164 22.63 11.41 15.05
N SER A 165 23.56 12.21 15.54
CA SER A 165 24.66 11.70 16.42
C SER A 165 24.14 10.98 17.67
N ALA A 166 22.95 11.35 18.15
CA ALA A 166 22.28 10.68 19.26
C ALA A 166 21.91 9.21 18.99
N TRP A 167 21.88 8.77 17.72
CA TRP A 167 21.65 7.37 17.34
C TRP A 167 22.98 6.58 17.22
N ASP A 168 24.11 7.27 17.14
CA ASP A 168 25.43 6.68 16.89
C ASP A 168 26.23 6.43 18.17
N ASN A 169 25.93 7.12 19.27
CA ASN A 169 26.69 6.99 20.51
C ASN A 169 26.32 5.70 21.26
N ASP A 170 27.11 4.66 21.07
CA ASP A 170 27.29 3.63 22.08
C ASP A 170 28.12 4.30 23.21
N SER A 171 27.45 4.96 24.16
CA SER A 171 28.14 5.50 25.34
C SER A 171 28.72 4.31 26.09
N VAL A 172 30.06 4.22 26.08
CA VAL A 172 30.85 3.36 26.94
C VAL A 172 30.69 3.77 28.37
#